data_0e78d2aac958548a5b07b0ecfe1fa2a4
#
_entry.id   0e78d2aac958548a5b07b0ecfe1fa2a4
#
_cell.length_a   1.000
_cell.length_b   1.000
_cell.length_c   1.000
_cell.angle_alpha   90.00
_cell.angle_beta   90.00
_cell.angle_gamma   90.00
#
_symmetry.space_group_name_H-M   'P 1'
#
loop_
_entity.id
_entity.type
_entity.pdbx_description
1 polymer ?
#
loop_
_entity_poly.entity_id
_entity_poly.type
_entity_poly.pdbx_seq_one_letter_code
_entity_poly.pdbx_strand_id
1 'polypeptide(L)'
;MSGILLIGTDGGKRRFYFEQAAAEAGLPVVFLDWKDVPDMGHEEGFCPENPEEPGRKRFEEKLRMLLQIEDLQHFAVKIDAPAWESSRLCDLGSLTGRYEEQLHRLSGLPAGGFLNRPPEIAQVLDKRGCKARLAQGGVPVTHMYEEHFSCGEELFDFLREHRITQVFVKPVKGSGAAGVTALRFSPGNGRIALYTCAALKQGALYNTKRMYRLEGRKAEVFLDSLLKLDCVVERWYGKASFEGYCYDLRVIVQAGRIDYILPRLSKGPITNLHLNNHAMAFTDLHLGTGTVERIEAVCLKASACYPGLQSIGMDVLLEKGNLEPRIIEMNAQGDLLHRDVYSENRIYKRQIAIMKELLR
;
A
#
# COMPACT_ATOMS: atom_id res chain seq x y z
N MET A 1 33.40 -1.06 -1.96
CA MET A 1 32.60 -0.20 -2.89
C MET A 1 31.28 0.09 -2.22
N SER A 2 30.91 1.36 -2.12
CA SER A 2 29.60 1.75 -1.54
C SER A 2 28.57 1.85 -2.64
N GLY A 3 27.32 1.43 -2.38
CA GLY A 3 26.27 1.41 -3.40
C GLY A 3 24.87 1.18 -2.84
N ILE A 4 23.96 0.85 -3.72
CA ILE A 4 22.57 0.55 -3.40
C ILE A 4 22.31 -0.92 -3.67
N LEU A 5 21.70 -1.61 -2.71
CA LEU A 5 21.09 -2.93 -2.90
C LEU A 5 19.59 -2.71 -3.16
N LEU A 6 19.16 -3.00 -4.38
CA LEU A 6 17.75 -2.98 -4.78
C LEU A 6 17.20 -4.40 -4.78
N ILE A 7 16.24 -4.68 -3.89
CA ILE A 7 15.51 -5.95 -3.84
C ILE A 7 14.16 -5.74 -4.52
N GLY A 8 13.83 -6.54 -5.53
CA GLY A 8 12.61 -6.34 -6.29
C GLY A 8 12.32 -7.45 -7.29
N THR A 9 11.43 -7.18 -8.24
CA THR A 9 11.10 -8.09 -9.35
C THR A 9 11.77 -7.63 -10.62
N ASP A 10 12.46 -8.55 -11.32
CA ASP A 10 13.15 -8.25 -12.58
C ASP A 10 12.18 -7.80 -13.70
N GLY A 11 12.72 -7.03 -14.67
CA GLY A 11 11.96 -6.53 -15.83
C GLY A 11 10.88 -5.49 -15.50
N GLY A 12 10.75 -5.07 -14.25
CA GLY A 12 9.75 -4.11 -13.80
C GLY A 12 10.12 -2.65 -14.10
N LYS A 13 9.11 -1.80 -14.38
CA LYS A 13 9.31 -0.35 -14.56
C LYS A 13 9.93 0.33 -13.33
N ARG A 14 9.67 -0.17 -12.10
CA ARG A 14 10.27 0.33 -10.87
C ARG A 14 11.78 0.25 -10.93
N ARG A 15 12.31 -0.94 -11.21
CA ARG A 15 13.74 -1.19 -11.37
C ARG A 15 14.33 -0.24 -12.41
N PHE A 16 13.76 -0.20 -13.62
CA PHE A 16 14.28 0.61 -14.73
C PHE A 16 14.45 2.10 -14.36
N TYR A 17 13.40 2.74 -13.84
CA TYR A 17 13.45 4.17 -13.52
C TYR A 17 14.27 4.47 -12.27
N PHE A 18 14.34 3.54 -11.32
CA PHE A 18 15.20 3.67 -10.16
C PHE A 18 16.69 3.58 -10.53
N GLU A 19 17.07 2.57 -11.33
CA GLU A 19 18.43 2.41 -11.83
C GLU A 19 18.86 3.60 -12.70
N GLN A 20 17.95 4.14 -13.52
CA GLN A 20 18.22 5.38 -14.26
C GLN A 20 18.55 6.56 -13.33
N ALA A 21 17.75 6.77 -12.27
CA ALA A 21 18.01 7.85 -11.31
C ALA A 21 19.33 7.64 -10.54
N ALA A 22 19.66 6.38 -10.21
CA ALA A 22 20.92 6.04 -9.57
C ALA A 22 22.15 6.30 -10.48
N ALA A 23 22.06 5.93 -11.75
CA ALA A 23 23.09 6.15 -12.74
C ALA A 23 23.35 7.66 -12.95
N GLU A 24 22.29 8.48 -13.04
CA GLU A 24 22.39 9.94 -13.11
C GLU A 24 23.12 10.53 -11.87
N ALA A 25 23.00 9.89 -10.71
CA ALA A 25 23.65 10.30 -9.45
C ALA A 25 25.06 9.68 -9.26
N GLY A 26 25.51 8.83 -10.18
CA GLY A 26 26.79 8.12 -10.10
C GLY A 26 26.86 7.07 -8.99
N LEU A 27 25.71 6.49 -8.59
CA LEU A 27 25.65 5.44 -7.56
C LEU A 27 25.46 4.07 -8.19
N PRO A 28 26.34 3.09 -7.89
CA PRO A 28 26.16 1.72 -8.36
C PRO A 28 24.97 1.06 -7.68
N VAL A 29 24.20 0.29 -8.46
CA VAL A 29 23.08 -0.51 -7.98
C VAL A 29 23.38 -1.98 -8.17
N VAL A 30 23.31 -2.75 -7.09
CA VAL A 30 23.27 -4.22 -7.11
C VAL A 30 21.82 -4.63 -6.99
N PHE A 31 21.35 -5.46 -7.91
CA PHE A 31 19.96 -5.92 -7.93
C PHE A 31 19.84 -7.35 -7.43
N LEU A 32 18.85 -7.60 -6.57
CA LEU A 32 18.46 -8.93 -6.09
C LEU A 32 16.98 -9.17 -6.46
N ASP A 33 16.74 -10.17 -7.28
CA ASP A 33 15.37 -10.61 -7.58
C ASP A 33 14.76 -11.35 -6.38
N TRP A 34 13.48 -11.16 -6.11
CA TRP A 34 12.76 -11.86 -5.03
C TRP A 34 12.84 -13.39 -5.12
N LYS A 35 12.91 -13.95 -6.34
CA LYS A 35 13.06 -15.40 -6.56
C LYS A 35 14.42 -15.93 -6.11
N ASP A 36 15.44 -15.05 -6.06
CA ASP A 36 16.81 -15.40 -5.70
C ASP A 36 17.11 -15.08 -4.22
N VAL A 37 16.18 -14.44 -3.49
CA VAL A 37 16.31 -14.24 -2.04
C VAL A 37 16.34 -15.62 -1.38
N PRO A 38 17.41 -15.97 -0.59
CA PRO A 38 17.55 -17.28 -0.02
C PRO A 38 16.34 -17.68 0.82
N ASP A 39 15.72 -18.82 0.48
CA ASP A 39 14.72 -19.46 1.34
C ASP A 39 15.45 -20.30 2.37
N MET A 40 15.32 -19.92 3.64
CA MET A 40 15.95 -20.65 4.76
C MET A 40 15.03 -21.75 5.32
N GLY A 41 13.84 -21.95 4.73
CA GLY A 41 12.82 -22.83 5.30
C GLY A 41 12.27 -22.29 6.63
N HIS A 42 11.58 -23.12 7.38
CA HIS A 42 11.18 -22.84 8.77
C HIS A 42 12.33 -23.29 9.71
N GLU A 43 13.51 -22.65 9.60
CA GLU A 43 14.55 -22.88 10.61
C GLU A 43 14.03 -22.33 11.95
N GLU A 44 13.76 -23.21 12.91
CA GLU A 44 13.43 -22.84 14.28
C GLU A 44 14.57 -21.99 14.85
N GLY A 45 14.25 -20.80 15.35
CA GLY A 45 15.21 -19.94 16.05
C GLY A 45 15.78 -18.76 15.26
N PHE A 46 15.33 -18.46 14.03
CA PHE A 46 15.78 -17.24 13.33
C PHE A 46 15.30 -15.99 14.07
N CYS A 47 16.21 -15.27 14.73
CA CYS A 47 15.97 -14.00 15.39
C CYS A 47 16.78 -12.87 14.73
N PRO A 48 16.16 -11.98 13.94
CA PRO A 48 16.88 -10.91 13.25
C PRO A 48 17.49 -9.87 14.19
N GLU A 49 16.99 -9.78 15.43
CA GLU A 49 17.50 -8.85 16.45
C GLU A 49 18.78 -9.38 17.13
N ASN A 50 19.05 -10.69 17.03
CA ASN A 50 20.24 -11.29 17.60
C ASN A 50 21.34 -11.46 16.53
N PRO A 51 22.43 -10.64 16.55
CA PRO A 51 23.51 -10.73 15.56
C PRO A 51 24.31 -12.02 15.61
N GLU A 52 24.29 -12.72 16.76
CA GLU A 52 25.05 -13.95 16.97
C GLU A 52 24.25 -15.22 16.59
N GLU A 53 22.99 -15.06 16.20
CA GLU A 53 22.11 -16.17 15.86
C GLU A 53 22.59 -16.88 14.56
N PRO A 54 22.78 -18.22 14.59
CA PRO A 54 23.38 -18.96 13.47
C PRO A 54 22.62 -18.87 12.14
N GLY A 55 21.29 -18.87 12.20
CA GLY A 55 20.44 -18.74 11.00
C GLY A 55 20.61 -17.38 10.32
N ARG A 56 20.74 -16.30 11.11
CA ARG A 56 21.02 -14.96 10.58
C ARG A 56 22.38 -14.89 9.89
N LYS A 57 23.45 -15.38 10.51
CA LYS A 57 24.80 -15.42 9.91
C LYS A 57 24.78 -16.19 8.59
N ARG A 58 24.13 -17.36 8.56
CA ARG A 58 24.01 -18.18 7.35
C ARG A 58 23.24 -17.50 6.23
N PHE A 59 22.15 -16.78 6.55
CA PHE A 59 21.39 -16.00 5.58
C PHE A 59 22.25 -14.88 4.97
N GLU A 60 22.96 -14.15 5.82
CA GLU A 60 23.87 -13.07 5.41
C GLU A 60 25.01 -13.60 4.52
N GLU A 61 25.64 -14.71 4.91
CA GLU A 61 26.69 -15.35 4.11
C GLU A 61 26.19 -15.77 2.72
N LYS A 62 25.02 -16.40 2.65
CA LYS A 62 24.41 -16.77 1.37
C LYS A 62 24.13 -15.53 0.50
N LEU A 63 23.64 -14.43 1.08
CA LEU A 63 23.43 -13.20 0.34
C LEU A 63 24.74 -12.60 -0.15
N ARG A 64 25.77 -12.52 0.68
CA ARG A 64 27.09 -12.02 0.29
C ARG A 64 27.67 -12.82 -0.89
N MET A 65 27.59 -14.14 -0.82
CA MET A 65 28.05 -15.02 -1.92
C MET A 65 27.25 -14.79 -3.20
N LEU A 66 25.93 -14.74 -3.11
CA LEU A 66 25.03 -14.52 -4.24
C LEU A 66 25.29 -13.18 -4.93
N LEU A 67 25.46 -12.12 -4.14
CA LEU A 67 25.63 -10.76 -4.63
C LEU A 67 27.08 -10.41 -4.93
N GLN A 68 28.03 -11.29 -4.58
CA GLN A 68 29.47 -11.02 -4.66
C GLN A 68 29.89 -9.74 -3.93
N ILE A 69 29.25 -9.47 -2.78
CA ILE A 69 29.48 -8.30 -1.93
C ILE A 69 30.29 -8.75 -0.70
N GLU A 70 31.44 -8.13 -0.45
CA GLU A 70 32.26 -8.42 0.73
C GLU A 70 31.62 -7.88 2.02
N ASP A 71 31.07 -6.67 1.97
CA ASP A 71 30.52 -5.99 3.14
C ASP A 71 29.21 -5.24 2.79
N LEU A 72 28.11 -5.71 3.37
CA LEU A 72 26.78 -5.12 3.22
C LEU A 72 26.62 -3.78 3.95
N GLN A 73 27.49 -3.45 4.92
CA GLN A 73 27.45 -2.17 5.65
C GLN A 73 27.67 -0.98 4.73
N HIS A 74 28.29 -1.18 3.59
CA HIS A 74 28.53 -0.15 2.57
C HIS A 74 27.35 0.00 1.60
N PHE A 75 26.22 -0.69 1.82
CA PHE A 75 25.06 -0.62 0.95
C PHE A 75 23.84 -0.05 1.67
N ALA A 76 23.18 0.94 1.05
CA ALA A 76 21.83 1.32 1.40
C ALA A 76 20.84 0.40 0.67
N VAL A 77 19.79 -0.04 1.37
CA VAL A 77 18.85 -1.04 0.85
C VAL A 77 17.50 -0.41 0.50
N LYS A 78 17.03 -0.66 -0.72
CA LYS A 78 15.66 -0.40 -1.16
C LYS A 78 14.94 -1.72 -1.40
N ILE A 79 13.73 -1.86 -0.85
CA ILE A 79 12.88 -3.03 -1.01
C ILE A 79 11.63 -2.64 -1.77
N ASP A 80 11.43 -3.20 -2.96
CA ASP A 80 10.19 -3.12 -3.72
C ASP A 80 9.31 -4.35 -3.43
N ALA A 81 7.99 -4.21 -3.55
CA ALA A 81 7.08 -5.33 -3.37
C ALA A 81 7.33 -6.43 -4.43
N PRO A 82 7.18 -7.73 -4.05
CA PRO A 82 7.21 -8.81 -5.03
C PRO A 82 6.04 -8.69 -6.01
N ALA A 83 6.22 -9.24 -7.22
CA ALA A 83 5.10 -9.41 -8.13
C ALA A 83 4.16 -10.49 -7.57
N TRP A 84 2.87 -10.17 -7.47
CA TRP A 84 1.87 -11.12 -7.04
C TRP A 84 1.53 -12.07 -8.20
N GLU A 85 1.81 -13.36 -8.04
CA GLU A 85 1.60 -14.36 -9.09
C GLU A 85 0.13 -14.79 -9.23
N SER A 86 -0.70 -14.53 -8.24
CA SER A 86 -2.11 -14.93 -8.23
C SER A 86 -3.06 -13.74 -8.27
N SER A 87 -4.11 -13.85 -9.08
CA SER A 87 -5.26 -12.94 -9.04
C SER A 87 -6.39 -13.42 -8.12
N ARG A 88 -6.28 -14.62 -7.51
CA ARG A 88 -7.26 -15.17 -6.57
C ARG A 88 -7.13 -14.45 -5.23
N LEU A 89 -8.25 -13.95 -4.71
CA LEU A 89 -8.23 -13.20 -3.46
C LEU A 89 -7.92 -14.06 -2.22
N CYS A 90 -8.26 -15.36 -2.25
CA CYS A 90 -7.93 -16.27 -1.14
C CYS A 90 -6.43 -16.50 -0.96
N ASP A 91 -5.61 -16.24 -2.02
CA ASP A 91 -4.17 -16.42 -1.95
C ASP A 91 -3.46 -15.20 -1.33
N LEU A 92 -4.16 -14.06 -1.20
CA LEU A 92 -3.56 -12.80 -0.71
C LEU A 92 -2.97 -12.94 0.71
N GLY A 93 -3.65 -13.67 1.59
CA GLY A 93 -3.19 -13.90 2.95
C GLY A 93 -1.83 -14.62 2.98
N SER A 94 -1.73 -15.76 2.29
CA SER A 94 -0.50 -16.56 2.23
C SER A 94 0.63 -15.87 1.47
N LEU A 95 0.31 -15.16 0.37
CA LEU A 95 1.30 -14.38 -0.37
C LEU A 95 1.88 -13.24 0.48
N THR A 96 1.00 -12.53 1.21
CA THR A 96 1.45 -11.45 2.10
C THR A 96 2.24 -12.02 3.28
N GLY A 97 1.81 -13.14 3.87
CA GLY A 97 2.54 -13.80 4.96
C GLY A 97 3.96 -14.19 4.56
N ARG A 98 4.14 -14.81 3.40
CA ARG A 98 5.49 -15.10 2.88
C ARG A 98 6.33 -13.85 2.67
N TYR A 99 5.72 -12.76 2.22
CA TYR A 99 6.43 -11.48 2.07
C TYR A 99 6.82 -10.90 3.43
N GLU A 100 5.94 -10.96 4.43
CA GLU A 100 6.23 -10.53 5.80
C GLU A 100 7.38 -11.34 6.42
N GLU A 101 7.44 -12.66 6.19
CA GLU A 101 8.57 -13.51 6.61
C GLU A 101 9.88 -13.08 5.95
N GLN A 102 9.87 -12.81 4.65
CA GLN A 102 11.06 -12.31 3.96
C GLN A 102 11.51 -10.95 4.51
N LEU A 103 10.57 -10.02 4.74
CA LEU A 103 10.86 -8.73 5.37
C LEU A 103 11.47 -8.90 6.76
N HIS A 104 10.96 -9.84 7.56
CA HIS A 104 11.53 -10.16 8.85
C HIS A 104 12.98 -10.62 8.75
N ARG A 105 13.31 -11.50 7.82
CA ARG A 105 14.69 -11.94 7.56
C ARG A 105 15.59 -10.80 7.10
N LEU A 106 15.11 -9.97 6.16
CA LEU A 106 15.86 -8.82 5.66
C LEU A 106 16.12 -7.75 6.73
N SER A 107 15.28 -7.65 7.78
CA SER A 107 15.48 -6.69 8.87
C SER A 107 16.78 -6.89 9.64
N GLY A 108 17.31 -8.10 9.61
CA GLY A 108 18.59 -8.46 10.25
C GLY A 108 19.84 -8.15 9.42
N LEU A 109 19.73 -7.66 8.18
CA LEU A 109 20.92 -7.37 7.37
C LEU A 109 21.75 -6.25 7.99
N PRO A 110 23.08 -6.41 8.06
CA PRO A 110 24.00 -5.37 8.51
C PRO A 110 24.25 -4.34 7.39
N ALA A 111 23.17 -3.74 6.87
CA ALA A 111 23.24 -2.73 5.83
C ALA A 111 23.57 -1.34 6.41
N GLY A 112 24.13 -0.45 5.59
CA GLY A 112 24.35 0.94 5.96
C GLY A 112 23.07 1.69 6.27
N GLY A 113 21.94 1.21 5.76
CA GLY A 113 20.60 1.71 6.08
C GLY A 113 19.54 1.20 5.12
N PHE A 114 18.28 1.42 5.46
CA PHE A 114 17.12 1.08 4.62
C PHE A 114 16.38 2.36 4.22
N LEU A 115 16.02 2.48 2.95
CA LEU A 115 15.09 3.55 2.54
C LEU A 115 13.76 3.42 3.29
N ASN A 116 13.25 2.20 3.40
CA ASN A 116 12.12 1.85 4.23
C ASN A 116 12.49 0.62 5.06
N ARG A 117 12.37 0.69 6.39
CA ARG A 117 12.72 -0.41 7.28
C ARG A 117 11.76 -1.58 7.12
N PRO A 118 12.24 -2.81 6.94
CA PRO A 118 11.41 -3.98 6.70
C PRO A 118 10.29 -4.20 7.72
N PRO A 119 10.49 -4.05 9.05
CA PRO A 119 9.40 -4.19 10.01
C PRO A 119 8.26 -3.18 9.82
N GLU A 120 8.57 -1.95 9.44
CA GLU A 120 7.54 -0.93 9.20
C GLU A 120 6.86 -1.13 7.85
N ILE A 121 7.55 -1.68 6.83
CA ILE A 121 6.91 -2.15 5.60
C ILE A 121 5.84 -3.20 5.94
N ALA A 122 6.20 -4.22 6.76
CA ALA A 122 5.28 -5.27 7.17
C ALA A 122 4.06 -4.70 7.92
N GLN A 123 4.27 -3.73 8.83
CA GLN A 123 3.17 -3.11 9.58
C GLN A 123 2.15 -2.38 8.69
N VAL A 124 2.56 -1.73 7.62
CA VAL A 124 1.62 -1.04 6.73
C VAL A 124 0.92 -1.97 5.73
N LEU A 125 1.37 -3.23 5.59
CA LEU A 125 0.66 -4.26 4.81
C LEU A 125 -0.63 -4.71 5.50
N ASP A 126 -0.72 -4.61 6.82
CA ASP A 126 -1.92 -4.84 7.61
C ASP A 126 -2.75 -3.55 7.72
N LYS A 127 -3.83 -3.48 6.94
CA LYS A 127 -4.71 -2.28 6.93
C LYS A 127 -5.33 -1.99 8.29
N ARG A 128 -5.64 -3.03 9.07
CA ARG A 128 -6.24 -2.88 10.41
C ARG A 128 -5.23 -2.27 11.38
N GLY A 129 -4.06 -2.89 11.50
CA GLY A 129 -2.98 -2.43 12.38
C GLY A 129 -2.47 -1.04 11.98
N CYS A 130 -2.26 -0.81 10.67
CA CYS A 130 -1.82 0.49 10.16
C CYS A 130 -2.81 1.60 10.54
N LYS A 131 -4.11 1.40 10.30
CA LYS A 131 -5.13 2.40 10.61
C LYS A 131 -5.28 2.66 12.11
N ALA A 132 -5.21 1.61 12.93
CA ALA A 132 -5.23 1.74 14.39
C ALA A 132 -4.05 2.58 14.89
N ARG A 133 -2.83 2.33 14.41
CA ARG A 133 -1.64 3.12 14.77
C ARG A 133 -1.77 4.59 14.34
N LEU A 134 -2.26 4.86 13.13
CA LEU A 134 -2.51 6.23 12.68
C LEU A 134 -3.54 6.95 13.57
N ALA A 135 -4.65 6.29 13.90
CA ALA A 135 -5.68 6.83 14.77
C ALA A 135 -5.15 7.14 16.19
N GLN A 136 -4.35 6.23 16.80
CA GLN A 136 -3.66 6.45 18.06
C GLN A 136 -2.70 7.65 18.00
N GLY A 137 -2.03 7.86 16.86
CA GLY A 137 -1.24 9.05 16.57
C GLY A 137 -2.07 10.31 16.34
N GLY A 138 -3.40 10.25 16.46
CA GLY A 138 -4.32 11.36 16.23
C GLY A 138 -4.37 11.83 14.79
N VAL A 139 -4.05 10.94 13.82
CA VAL A 139 -4.17 11.21 12.38
C VAL A 139 -5.63 11.02 11.97
N PRO A 140 -6.25 11.97 11.26
CA PRO A 140 -7.57 11.75 10.67
C PRO A 140 -7.52 10.60 9.65
N VAL A 141 -8.18 9.50 9.95
CA VAL A 141 -8.33 8.32 9.07
C VAL A 141 -9.78 8.11 8.67
N THR A 142 -10.04 7.34 7.62
CA THR A 142 -11.41 6.83 7.39
C THR A 142 -11.78 5.87 8.52
N HIS A 143 -12.95 6.09 9.14
CA HIS A 143 -13.41 5.30 10.28
C HIS A 143 -13.58 3.83 9.88
N MET A 144 -12.97 2.95 10.65
CA MET A 144 -13.07 1.50 10.54
C MET A 144 -13.92 0.99 11.70
N TYR A 145 -14.90 0.14 11.40
CA TYR A 145 -15.70 -0.51 12.44
C TYR A 145 -14.89 -1.65 13.05
N GLU A 146 -15.00 -1.81 14.37
CA GLU A 146 -14.23 -2.81 15.14
C GLU A 146 -14.80 -4.23 14.97
N GLU A 147 -16.07 -4.32 14.58
CA GLU A 147 -16.79 -5.58 14.43
C GLU A 147 -16.21 -6.39 13.26
N HIS A 148 -16.18 -7.71 13.49
CA HIS A 148 -15.81 -8.70 12.49
C HIS A 148 -17.08 -9.39 11.96
N PHE A 149 -17.19 -9.50 10.65
CA PHE A 149 -18.33 -10.10 9.97
C PHE A 149 -17.87 -11.31 9.17
N SER A 150 -18.52 -12.47 9.37
CA SER A 150 -18.23 -13.72 8.67
C SER A 150 -19.14 -13.94 7.45
N CYS A 151 -20.28 -13.26 7.41
CA CYS A 151 -21.26 -13.34 6.32
C CYS A 151 -22.01 -12.01 6.11
N GLY A 152 -22.73 -11.91 5.00
CA GLY A 152 -23.51 -10.72 4.65
C GLY A 152 -24.65 -10.44 5.62
N GLU A 153 -25.28 -11.46 6.18
CA GLU A 153 -26.40 -11.32 7.13
C GLU A 153 -25.95 -10.56 8.39
N GLU A 154 -24.84 -10.97 9.02
CA GLU A 154 -24.27 -10.27 10.18
C GLU A 154 -23.97 -8.80 9.85
N LEU A 155 -23.36 -8.53 8.70
CA LEU A 155 -23.09 -7.16 8.26
C LEU A 155 -24.38 -6.36 8.04
N PHE A 156 -25.42 -6.97 7.41
CA PHE A 156 -26.68 -6.27 7.18
C PHE A 156 -27.44 -5.97 8.47
N ASP A 157 -27.38 -6.86 9.47
CA ASP A 157 -28.01 -6.63 10.77
C ASP A 157 -27.31 -5.46 11.48
N PHE A 158 -25.97 -5.45 11.50
CA PHE A 158 -25.19 -4.33 12.01
C PHE A 158 -25.54 -3.00 11.30
N LEU A 159 -25.57 -3.01 9.95
CA LEU A 159 -25.90 -1.81 9.18
C LEU A 159 -27.34 -1.32 9.46
N ARG A 160 -28.28 -2.24 9.67
CA ARG A 160 -29.67 -1.93 10.01
C ARG A 160 -29.80 -1.30 11.39
N GLU A 161 -29.18 -1.93 12.38
CA GLU A 161 -29.18 -1.47 13.79
C GLU A 161 -28.62 -0.06 13.90
N HIS A 162 -27.47 0.20 13.25
CA HIS A 162 -26.78 1.49 13.30
C HIS A 162 -27.24 2.49 12.24
N ARG A 163 -28.26 2.16 11.45
CA ARG A 163 -28.81 2.99 10.36
C ARG A 163 -27.74 3.44 9.34
N ILE A 164 -26.77 2.56 9.09
CA ILE A 164 -25.70 2.80 8.13
C ILE A 164 -26.15 2.35 6.74
N THR A 165 -26.02 3.25 5.75
CA THR A 165 -26.49 3.00 4.39
C THR A 165 -25.37 2.68 3.40
N GLN A 166 -24.10 2.90 3.79
CA GLN A 166 -22.97 2.68 2.88
C GLN A 166 -21.64 2.46 3.61
N VAL A 167 -20.92 1.45 3.17
CA VAL A 167 -19.60 1.09 3.71
C VAL A 167 -18.67 0.61 2.60
N PHE A 168 -17.36 0.58 2.89
CA PHE A 168 -16.38 -0.20 2.14
C PHE A 168 -16.06 -1.49 2.88
N VAL A 169 -15.99 -2.61 2.15
CA VAL A 169 -15.48 -3.90 2.63
C VAL A 169 -14.17 -4.17 1.89
N LYS A 170 -13.09 -4.43 2.62
CA LYS A 170 -11.74 -4.58 2.05
C LYS A 170 -11.02 -5.75 2.72
N PRO A 171 -10.38 -6.66 1.97
CA PRO A 171 -9.42 -7.60 2.59
C PRO A 171 -8.34 -6.85 3.37
N VAL A 172 -8.02 -7.34 4.57
CA VAL A 172 -6.96 -6.76 5.43
C VAL A 172 -5.64 -6.77 4.71
N LYS A 173 -5.29 -7.89 4.11
CA LYS A 173 -4.08 -8.08 3.30
C LYS A 173 -4.38 -7.87 1.81
N GLY A 174 -3.41 -7.34 1.08
CA GLY A 174 -3.52 -7.12 -0.37
C GLY A 174 -3.30 -5.66 -0.78
N SER A 175 -2.94 -5.47 -2.04
CA SER A 175 -2.60 -4.19 -2.67
C SER A 175 -3.39 -3.95 -3.95
N GLY A 176 -3.28 -2.77 -4.56
CA GLY A 176 -3.86 -2.49 -5.87
C GLY A 176 -5.39 -2.53 -5.94
N ALA A 177 -6.07 -2.21 -4.85
CA ALA A 177 -7.53 -2.31 -4.69
C ALA A 177 -8.09 -3.74 -4.76
N ALA A 178 -7.26 -4.78 -4.54
CA ALA A 178 -7.70 -6.18 -4.60
C ALA A 178 -8.86 -6.44 -3.63
N GLY A 179 -10.01 -6.87 -4.17
CA GLY A 179 -11.22 -7.16 -3.40
C GLY A 179 -11.95 -5.96 -2.80
N VAL A 180 -11.46 -4.73 -3.01
CA VAL A 180 -12.15 -3.53 -2.50
C VAL A 180 -13.57 -3.47 -3.04
N THR A 181 -14.54 -3.40 -2.14
CA THR A 181 -15.97 -3.43 -2.45
C THR A 181 -16.68 -2.28 -1.73
N ALA A 182 -17.33 -1.41 -2.50
CA ALA A 182 -18.20 -0.36 -1.98
C ALA A 182 -19.64 -0.89 -1.94
N LEU A 183 -20.22 -1.00 -0.75
CA LEU A 183 -21.56 -1.49 -0.51
C LEU A 183 -22.51 -0.33 -0.23
N ARG A 184 -23.64 -0.29 -0.95
CA ARG A 184 -24.83 0.47 -0.57
C ARG A 184 -25.89 -0.47 -0.06
N PHE A 185 -26.50 -0.13 1.06
CA PHE A 185 -27.55 -0.86 1.72
C PHE A 185 -28.73 0.05 2.05
N SER A 186 -29.93 -0.45 1.83
CA SER A 186 -31.17 0.25 2.21
C SER A 186 -31.82 -0.46 3.41
N PRO A 187 -31.68 0.06 4.65
CA PRO A 187 -32.18 -0.61 5.85
C PRO A 187 -33.68 -0.90 5.82
N GLY A 188 -34.47 -0.03 5.17
CA GLY A 188 -35.94 -0.12 5.15
C GLY A 188 -36.50 -1.23 4.25
N ASN A 189 -35.79 -1.63 3.19
CA ASN A 189 -36.27 -2.64 2.23
C ASN A 189 -35.25 -3.72 1.88
N GLY A 190 -34.10 -3.76 2.55
CA GLY A 190 -33.05 -4.74 2.36
C GLY A 190 -32.32 -4.71 1.01
N ARG A 191 -32.56 -3.70 0.15
CA ARG A 191 -31.89 -3.61 -1.14
C ARG A 191 -30.39 -3.35 -0.97
N ILE A 192 -29.59 -4.07 -1.76
CA ILE A 192 -28.15 -3.94 -1.77
C ILE A 192 -27.62 -3.68 -3.18
N ALA A 193 -26.55 -2.89 -3.27
CA ALA A 193 -25.77 -2.71 -4.49
C ALA A 193 -24.29 -2.68 -4.13
N LEU A 194 -23.47 -3.44 -4.84
CA LEU A 194 -22.02 -3.48 -4.69
C LEU A 194 -21.34 -2.88 -5.93
N TYR A 195 -20.25 -2.17 -5.68
CA TYR A 195 -19.29 -1.74 -6.70
C TYR A 195 -17.93 -2.34 -6.34
N THR A 196 -17.40 -3.19 -7.18
CA THR A 196 -16.18 -3.95 -6.88
C THR A 196 -15.33 -4.16 -8.12
N CYS A 197 -14.02 -4.33 -7.95
CA CYS A 197 -13.09 -4.77 -9.00
C CYS A 197 -12.81 -6.28 -8.94
N ALA A 198 -13.52 -7.04 -8.11
CA ALA A 198 -13.40 -8.48 -8.06
C ALA A 198 -14.57 -9.18 -8.77
N ALA A 199 -14.33 -10.37 -9.28
CA ALA A 199 -15.33 -11.23 -9.91
C ALA A 199 -15.38 -12.59 -9.24
N LEU A 200 -16.58 -13.07 -8.94
CA LEU A 200 -16.81 -14.43 -8.45
C LEU A 200 -16.91 -15.38 -9.65
N LYS A 201 -16.02 -16.38 -9.74
CA LYS A 201 -15.98 -17.39 -10.80
C LYS A 201 -15.76 -18.77 -10.17
N GLN A 202 -16.63 -19.73 -10.47
CA GLN A 202 -16.52 -21.12 -9.96
C GLN A 202 -16.27 -21.20 -8.44
N GLY A 203 -16.97 -20.35 -7.66
CA GLY A 203 -16.84 -20.31 -6.21
C GLY A 203 -15.62 -19.59 -5.64
N ALA A 204 -14.73 -19.05 -6.48
CA ALA A 204 -13.56 -18.30 -6.07
C ALA A 204 -13.63 -16.83 -6.52
N LEU A 205 -13.08 -15.91 -5.70
CA LEU A 205 -12.97 -14.49 -6.00
C LEU A 205 -11.65 -14.20 -6.68
N TYR A 206 -11.71 -13.44 -7.76
CA TYR A 206 -10.54 -13.00 -8.56
C TYR A 206 -10.52 -11.49 -8.66
N ASN A 207 -9.35 -10.91 -8.40
CA ASN A 207 -9.12 -9.49 -8.68
C ASN A 207 -9.11 -9.24 -10.19
N THR A 208 -9.70 -8.13 -10.63
CA THR A 208 -9.77 -7.78 -12.04
C THR A 208 -9.45 -6.30 -12.26
N LYS A 209 -9.22 -5.90 -13.51
CA LYS A 209 -9.07 -4.50 -13.90
C LYS A 209 -10.39 -3.83 -14.31
N ARG A 210 -11.54 -4.50 -14.06
CA ARG A 210 -12.88 -4.02 -14.44
C ARG A 210 -13.71 -3.74 -13.20
N MET A 211 -14.53 -2.71 -13.27
CA MET A 211 -15.54 -2.41 -12.26
C MET A 211 -16.82 -3.17 -12.58
N TYR A 212 -17.36 -3.83 -11.57
CA TYR A 212 -18.66 -4.50 -11.62
C TYR A 212 -19.64 -3.80 -10.68
N ARG A 213 -20.89 -3.74 -11.09
CA ARG A 213 -22.03 -3.44 -10.22
C ARG A 213 -22.87 -4.68 -10.07
N LEU A 214 -23.06 -5.13 -8.84
CA LEU A 214 -23.86 -6.29 -8.48
C LEU A 214 -25.03 -5.85 -7.60
N GLU A 215 -26.20 -6.48 -7.76
CA GLU A 215 -27.39 -6.17 -7.00
C GLU A 215 -28.13 -7.45 -6.60
N GLY A 216 -28.97 -7.36 -5.55
CA GLY A 216 -29.79 -8.44 -5.04
C GLY A 216 -28.99 -9.71 -4.74
N ARG A 217 -29.52 -10.89 -5.10
CA ARG A 217 -28.90 -12.19 -4.78
C ARG A 217 -27.45 -12.34 -5.25
N LYS A 218 -27.09 -11.74 -6.39
CA LYS A 218 -25.70 -11.78 -6.88
C LYS A 218 -24.75 -11.00 -5.97
N ALA A 219 -25.22 -9.89 -5.42
CA ALA A 219 -24.44 -9.08 -4.47
C ALA A 219 -24.28 -9.81 -3.12
N GLU A 220 -25.34 -10.47 -2.63
CA GLU A 220 -25.30 -11.27 -1.40
C GLU A 220 -24.26 -12.39 -1.49
N VAL A 221 -24.36 -13.25 -2.51
CA VAL A 221 -23.44 -14.37 -2.73
C VAL A 221 -21.99 -13.90 -2.88
N PHE A 222 -21.79 -12.76 -3.56
CA PHE A 222 -20.46 -12.16 -3.68
C PHE A 222 -19.93 -11.69 -2.32
N LEU A 223 -20.77 -11.00 -1.53
CA LEU A 223 -20.40 -10.46 -0.22
C LEU A 223 -20.08 -11.58 0.77
N ASP A 224 -20.90 -12.63 0.82
CA ASP A 224 -20.64 -13.84 1.63
C ASP A 224 -19.28 -14.47 1.27
N SER A 225 -18.95 -14.50 -0.02
CA SER A 225 -17.67 -15.04 -0.46
C SER A 225 -16.50 -14.13 -0.08
N LEU A 226 -16.71 -12.80 -0.08
CA LEU A 226 -15.70 -11.83 0.28
C LEU A 226 -15.44 -11.84 1.80
N LEU A 227 -16.49 -11.89 2.61
CA LEU A 227 -16.40 -11.86 4.07
C LEU A 227 -15.78 -13.14 4.68
N LYS A 228 -15.66 -14.23 3.91
CA LYS A 228 -14.87 -15.42 4.29
C LYS A 228 -13.37 -15.13 4.31
N LEU A 229 -12.93 -14.05 3.66
CA LEU A 229 -11.59 -13.54 3.80
C LEU A 229 -11.54 -12.64 5.04
N ASP A 230 -10.35 -12.48 5.64
CA ASP A 230 -10.19 -11.49 6.70
C ASP A 230 -10.36 -10.09 6.11
N CYS A 231 -11.48 -9.42 6.44
CA CYS A 231 -11.87 -8.13 5.91
C CYS A 231 -12.01 -7.08 7.02
N VAL A 232 -11.78 -5.82 6.64
CA VAL A 232 -12.19 -4.64 7.41
C VAL A 232 -13.40 -4.00 6.76
N VAL A 233 -14.29 -3.46 7.59
CA VAL A 233 -15.44 -2.66 7.16
C VAL A 233 -15.20 -1.21 7.55
N GLU A 234 -15.29 -0.30 6.58
CA GLU A 234 -15.02 1.12 6.77
C GLU A 234 -16.23 1.96 6.37
N ARG A 235 -16.45 3.06 7.10
CA ARG A 235 -17.42 4.07 6.71
C ARG A 235 -17.10 4.61 5.31
N TRP A 236 -18.10 4.64 4.44
CA TRP A 236 -17.95 5.28 3.14
C TRP A 236 -18.22 6.79 3.25
N TYR A 237 -17.16 7.57 3.19
CA TYR A 237 -17.23 9.02 3.13
C TYR A 237 -17.50 9.50 1.69
N GLY A 238 -18.33 10.52 1.54
CA GLY A 238 -18.44 11.23 0.27
C GLY A 238 -17.13 11.93 -0.07
N LYS A 239 -16.58 11.63 -1.25
CA LYS A 239 -15.37 12.29 -1.74
C LYS A 239 -15.71 13.65 -2.36
N ALA A 240 -14.78 14.59 -2.28
CA ALA A 240 -14.82 15.82 -3.09
C ALA A 240 -14.90 15.47 -4.58
N SER A 241 -15.39 16.39 -5.37
CA SER A 241 -15.59 16.20 -6.81
C SER A 241 -15.07 17.38 -7.62
N PHE A 242 -14.60 17.07 -8.82
CA PHE A 242 -14.15 18.03 -9.82
C PHE A 242 -14.77 17.64 -11.17
N GLU A 243 -15.47 18.55 -11.83
CA GLU A 243 -16.14 18.35 -13.12
C GLU A 243 -17.00 17.07 -13.20
N GLY A 244 -17.72 16.75 -12.12
CA GLY A 244 -18.60 15.57 -12.06
C GLY A 244 -17.89 14.25 -11.76
N TYR A 245 -16.57 14.24 -11.53
CA TYR A 245 -15.79 13.09 -11.07
C TYR A 245 -15.48 13.24 -9.58
N CYS A 246 -15.68 12.20 -8.78
CA CYS A 246 -15.11 12.16 -7.45
C CYS A 246 -13.61 11.89 -7.52
N TYR A 247 -12.84 12.38 -6.55
CA TYR A 247 -11.41 12.17 -6.55
C TYR A 247 -10.87 11.85 -5.15
N ASP A 248 -9.71 11.24 -5.11
CA ASP A 248 -8.79 11.21 -4.00
C ASP A 248 -7.38 11.60 -4.46
N LEU A 249 -6.47 11.73 -3.52
CA LEU A 249 -5.10 12.13 -3.78
C LEU A 249 -4.16 10.98 -3.45
N ARG A 250 -3.26 10.64 -4.39
CA ARG A 250 -2.04 9.89 -4.09
C ARG A 250 -0.96 10.91 -3.72
N VAL A 251 -0.57 10.91 -2.46
CA VAL A 251 0.48 11.80 -1.93
C VAL A 251 1.74 11.00 -1.67
N ILE A 252 2.87 11.48 -2.16
CA ILE A 252 4.19 10.90 -1.89
C ILE A 252 4.90 11.77 -0.88
N VAL A 253 5.20 11.18 0.29
CA VAL A 253 6.00 11.79 1.35
C VAL A 253 7.35 11.11 1.40
N GLN A 254 8.44 11.90 1.32
CA GLN A 254 9.80 11.38 1.37
C GLN A 254 10.63 12.19 2.36
N ALA A 255 11.25 11.50 3.32
CA ALA A 255 12.05 12.14 4.39
C ALA A 255 11.32 13.33 5.03
N GLY A 256 10.06 13.14 5.42
CA GLY A 256 9.24 14.16 6.09
C GLY A 256 8.81 15.34 5.22
N ARG A 257 8.84 15.21 3.90
CA ARG A 257 8.41 16.25 2.95
C ARG A 257 7.47 15.66 1.89
N ILE A 258 6.45 16.41 1.49
CA ILE A 258 5.63 16.07 0.33
C ILE A 258 6.43 16.39 -0.94
N ASP A 259 6.70 15.37 -1.74
CA ASP A 259 7.43 15.51 -3.01
C ASP A 259 6.50 15.42 -4.24
N TYR A 260 5.33 14.78 -4.10
CA TYR A 260 4.38 14.66 -5.21
C TYR A 260 2.94 14.48 -4.74
N ILE A 261 1.98 15.11 -5.42
CA ILE A 261 0.55 14.91 -5.21
C ILE A 261 -0.10 14.62 -6.57
N LEU A 262 -0.83 13.51 -6.66
CA LEU A 262 -1.54 13.10 -7.87
C LEU A 262 -3.02 12.88 -7.58
N PRO A 263 -3.90 13.77 -8.03
CA PRO A 263 -5.34 13.55 -8.03
C PRO A 263 -5.73 12.38 -8.94
N ARG A 264 -6.58 11.48 -8.42
CA ARG A 264 -7.11 10.32 -9.15
C ARG A 264 -8.62 10.46 -9.22
N LEU A 265 -9.15 10.62 -10.42
CA LEU A 265 -10.55 10.93 -10.70
C LEU A 265 -11.31 9.70 -11.16
N SER A 266 -12.53 9.51 -10.66
CA SER A 266 -13.41 8.40 -11.04
C SER A 266 -14.88 8.82 -11.09
N LYS A 267 -15.67 8.20 -11.98
CA LYS A 267 -17.14 8.28 -11.94
C LYS A 267 -17.76 7.36 -10.88
N GLY A 268 -16.99 6.40 -10.38
CA GLY A 268 -17.40 5.46 -9.35
C GLY A 268 -16.73 5.72 -8.00
N PRO A 269 -17.06 4.93 -6.96
CA PRO A 269 -16.53 5.14 -5.61
C PRO A 269 -15.05 4.79 -5.44
N ILE A 270 -14.48 3.98 -6.36
CA ILE A 270 -13.09 3.51 -6.32
C ILE A 270 -12.27 4.29 -7.34
N THR A 271 -11.26 5.01 -6.88
CA THR A 271 -10.47 5.97 -7.66
C THR A 271 -9.11 5.44 -8.13
N ASN A 272 -8.81 4.17 -7.86
CA ASN A 272 -7.53 3.55 -8.24
C ASN A 272 -7.30 3.60 -9.77
N LEU A 273 -6.12 4.08 -10.21
CA LEU A 273 -5.79 4.26 -11.63
C LEU A 273 -5.71 2.94 -12.41
N HIS A 274 -5.46 1.81 -11.74
CA HIS A 274 -5.48 0.49 -12.39
C HIS A 274 -6.85 0.08 -12.93
N LEU A 275 -7.91 0.82 -12.57
CA LEU A 275 -9.29 0.62 -13.00
C LEU A 275 -9.71 1.55 -14.15
N ASN A 276 -8.76 2.01 -14.96
CA ASN A 276 -8.98 2.96 -16.06
C ASN A 276 -9.56 4.31 -15.60
N ASN A 277 -9.26 4.72 -14.38
CA ASN A 277 -9.56 6.05 -13.88
C ASN A 277 -8.53 7.07 -14.40
N HIS A 278 -8.86 8.35 -14.26
CA HIS A 278 -8.05 9.44 -14.80
C HIS A 278 -7.17 10.07 -13.71
N ALA A 279 -6.05 10.66 -14.14
CA ALA A 279 -5.21 11.48 -13.28
C ALA A 279 -5.09 12.88 -13.87
N MET A 280 -4.96 13.91 -13.02
CA MET A 280 -4.76 15.30 -13.43
C MET A 280 -3.61 15.93 -12.66
N ALA A 281 -3.20 17.15 -13.03
CA ALA A 281 -2.25 17.88 -12.23
C ALA A 281 -2.94 18.40 -10.94
N PHE A 282 -2.19 18.42 -9.83
CA PHE A 282 -2.74 18.87 -8.54
C PHE A 282 -3.17 20.34 -8.58
N THR A 283 -2.41 21.17 -9.29
CA THR A 283 -2.70 22.60 -9.49
C THR A 283 -4.04 22.88 -10.14
N ASP A 284 -4.50 21.97 -11.00
CA ASP A 284 -5.76 22.12 -11.76
C ASP A 284 -7.01 21.93 -10.87
N LEU A 285 -6.84 21.38 -9.65
CA LEU A 285 -7.93 21.34 -8.66
C LEU A 285 -8.25 22.69 -8.05
N HIS A 286 -7.36 23.70 -8.19
CA HIS A 286 -7.51 25.04 -7.66
C HIS A 286 -7.94 25.09 -6.18
N LEU A 287 -7.36 24.20 -5.35
CA LEU A 287 -7.63 24.15 -3.92
C LEU A 287 -7.10 25.41 -3.21
N GLY A 288 -7.87 25.95 -2.28
CA GLY A 288 -7.41 27.07 -1.45
C GLY A 288 -6.24 26.66 -0.55
N THR A 289 -5.36 27.63 -0.24
CA THR A 289 -4.14 27.45 0.57
C THR A 289 -4.40 26.70 1.87
N GLY A 290 -5.42 27.05 2.63
CA GLY A 290 -5.76 26.38 3.89
C GLY A 290 -6.13 24.89 3.72
N THR A 291 -6.70 24.50 2.55
CA THR A 291 -6.92 23.06 2.25
C THR A 291 -5.62 22.34 1.96
N VAL A 292 -4.73 22.98 1.21
CA VAL A 292 -3.39 22.40 0.92
C VAL A 292 -2.60 22.22 2.21
N GLU A 293 -2.59 23.21 3.10
CA GLU A 293 -1.93 23.14 4.42
C GLU A 293 -2.50 22.01 5.28
N ARG A 294 -3.82 21.79 5.29
CA ARG A 294 -4.42 20.67 6.02
C ARG A 294 -4.02 19.31 5.43
N ILE A 295 -3.96 19.18 4.10
CA ILE A 295 -3.48 17.96 3.43
C ILE A 295 -2.04 17.68 3.86
N GLU A 296 -1.19 18.68 3.81
CA GLU A 296 0.22 18.58 4.20
C GLU A 296 0.34 18.16 5.67
N ALA A 297 -0.33 18.85 6.59
CA ALA A 297 -0.30 18.55 8.01
C ALA A 297 -0.74 17.10 8.33
N VAL A 298 -1.81 16.60 7.69
CA VAL A 298 -2.28 15.24 7.88
C VAL A 298 -1.28 14.21 7.36
N CYS A 299 -0.69 14.44 6.17
CA CYS A 299 0.29 13.54 5.58
C CYS A 299 1.60 13.49 6.37
N LEU A 300 2.11 14.64 6.81
CA LEU A 300 3.32 14.70 7.63
C LEU A 300 3.10 14.05 9.01
N LYS A 301 1.96 14.27 9.62
CA LYS A 301 1.57 13.60 10.87
C LYS A 301 1.49 12.09 10.71
N ALA A 302 0.92 11.60 9.60
CA ALA A 302 0.85 10.18 9.28
C ALA A 302 2.25 9.58 9.04
N SER A 303 3.12 10.28 8.32
CA SER A 303 4.52 9.87 8.12
C SER A 303 5.28 9.75 9.45
N ALA A 304 5.06 10.66 10.38
CA ALA A 304 5.69 10.63 11.71
C ALA A 304 5.30 9.41 12.55
N CYS A 305 4.16 8.76 12.26
CA CYS A 305 3.79 7.50 12.90
C CYS A 305 4.68 6.33 12.46
N TYR A 306 5.41 6.45 11.35
CA TYR A 306 6.28 5.43 10.78
C TYR A 306 7.66 6.02 10.42
N PRO A 307 8.49 6.35 11.42
CA PRO A 307 9.75 7.07 11.21
C PRO A 307 10.80 6.28 10.40
N GLY A 308 10.69 4.95 10.36
CA GLY A 308 11.55 4.10 9.54
C GLY A 308 11.14 3.99 8.08
N LEU A 309 10.02 4.62 7.66
CA LEU A 309 9.61 4.70 6.26
C LEU A 309 9.99 6.07 5.69
N GLN A 310 11.09 6.13 4.93
CA GLN A 310 11.58 7.37 4.32
C GLN A 310 10.91 7.71 2.99
N SER A 311 10.13 6.78 2.40
CA SER A 311 9.38 7.00 1.17
C SER A 311 8.03 6.29 1.23
N ILE A 312 6.94 7.06 1.29
CA ILE A 312 5.59 6.55 1.55
C ILE A 312 4.62 7.12 0.51
N GLY A 313 3.80 6.26 -0.07
CA GLY A 313 2.62 6.67 -0.83
C GLY A 313 1.38 6.63 0.07
N MET A 314 0.64 7.74 0.17
CA MET A 314 -0.58 7.85 0.95
C MET A 314 -1.78 8.08 0.05
N ASP A 315 -2.88 7.39 0.32
CA ASP A 315 -4.16 7.65 -0.32
C ASP A 315 -4.98 8.55 0.61
N VAL A 316 -5.27 9.77 0.15
CA VAL A 316 -5.93 10.81 0.94
C VAL A 316 -7.29 11.14 0.34
N LEU A 317 -8.34 11.00 1.13
CA LEU A 317 -9.69 11.45 0.80
C LEU A 317 -9.84 12.91 1.24
N LEU A 318 -10.47 13.73 0.41
CA LEU A 318 -11.05 15.01 0.84
C LEU A 318 -12.57 14.84 0.96
N GLU A 319 -13.12 15.14 2.14
CA GLU A 319 -14.57 15.02 2.36
C GLU A 319 -15.35 16.01 1.50
N LYS A 320 -16.46 15.55 0.96
CA LYS A 320 -17.38 16.40 0.19
C LYS A 320 -17.93 17.53 1.06
N GLY A 321 -17.79 18.74 0.60
CA GLY A 321 -18.32 19.94 1.24
C GLY A 321 -17.27 20.72 2.02
N ASN A 322 -16.64 20.15 3.04
CA ASN A 322 -15.67 20.81 3.90
C ASN A 322 -14.20 20.62 3.46
N LEU A 323 -13.93 19.68 2.55
CA LEU A 323 -12.60 19.31 2.08
C LEU A 323 -11.64 18.88 3.21
N GLU A 324 -12.19 18.26 4.28
CA GLU A 324 -11.37 17.72 5.36
C GLU A 324 -10.60 16.48 4.89
N PRO A 325 -9.24 16.46 5.04
CA PRO A 325 -8.44 15.35 4.59
C PRO A 325 -8.49 14.18 5.60
N ARG A 326 -8.60 12.95 5.05
CA ARG A 326 -8.46 11.71 5.82
C ARG A 326 -7.56 10.73 5.08
N ILE A 327 -6.70 10.04 5.82
CA ILE A 327 -5.91 8.95 5.26
C ILE A 327 -6.84 7.74 5.03
N ILE A 328 -6.87 7.24 3.80
CA ILE A 328 -7.53 6.00 3.43
C ILE A 328 -6.59 4.82 3.68
N GLU A 329 -5.35 4.92 3.19
CA GLU A 329 -4.36 3.85 3.20
C GLU A 329 -2.94 4.43 3.08
N MET A 330 -1.96 3.73 3.66
CA MET A 330 -0.53 3.99 3.46
C MET A 330 0.12 2.83 2.69
N ASN A 331 1.11 3.14 1.88
CA ASN A 331 1.82 2.17 1.05
C ASN A 331 3.32 2.44 1.09
N ALA A 332 4.10 1.53 1.67
CA ALA A 332 5.56 1.65 1.75
C ALA A 332 6.26 1.57 0.37
N GLN A 333 5.58 1.03 -0.66
CA GLN A 333 6.06 0.95 -2.05
C GLN A 333 5.08 1.64 -3.01
N GLY A 334 4.51 2.76 -2.60
CA GLY A 334 3.54 3.54 -3.39
C GLY A 334 4.16 4.51 -4.40
N ASP A 335 5.42 4.37 -4.76
CA ASP A 335 6.30 5.33 -5.40
C ASP A 335 6.28 5.36 -6.94
N LEU A 336 5.80 4.30 -7.61
CA LEU A 336 5.72 4.29 -9.07
C LEU A 336 4.53 5.09 -9.59
N LEU A 337 4.76 6.32 -10.01
CA LEU A 337 3.78 7.19 -10.64
C LEU A 337 4.17 7.51 -12.07
N HIS A 338 3.38 7.02 -13.04
CA HIS A 338 3.70 7.13 -14.46
C HIS A 338 3.86 8.58 -14.93
N ARG A 339 3.10 9.53 -14.39
CA ARG A 339 3.25 10.95 -14.73
C ARG A 339 4.59 11.53 -14.29
N ASP A 340 5.15 11.07 -13.17
CA ASP A 340 6.46 11.50 -12.67
C ASP A 340 7.59 10.82 -13.45
N VAL A 341 7.57 9.46 -13.54
CA VAL A 341 8.68 8.71 -14.15
C VAL A 341 8.83 8.95 -15.65
N TYR A 342 7.74 9.34 -16.35
CA TYR A 342 7.80 9.68 -17.77
C TYR A 342 8.16 11.16 -18.04
N SER A 343 8.36 11.96 -17.00
CA SER A 343 8.78 13.36 -17.11
C SER A 343 10.13 13.58 -16.43
N GLU A 344 10.12 13.89 -15.14
CA GLU A 344 11.31 14.30 -14.41
C GLU A 344 11.92 13.22 -13.52
N ASN A 345 11.18 12.13 -13.27
CA ASN A 345 11.55 11.04 -12.36
C ASN A 345 11.96 11.55 -10.96
N ARG A 346 11.25 12.57 -10.45
CA ARG A 346 11.58 13.28 -9.20
C ARG A 346 11.55 12.38 -7.98
N ILE A 347 10.58 11.46 -7.94
CA ILE A 347 10.38 10.56 -6.80
C ILE A 347 11.62 9.67 -6.62
N TYR A 348 12.10 9.02 -7.68
CA TYR A 348 13.27 8.15 -7.56
C TYR A 348 14.57 8.94 -7.39
N LYS A 349 14.73 10.09 -8.03
CA LYS A 349 15.87 10.99 -7.77
C LYS A 349 15.93 11.40 -6.30
N ARG A 350 14.79 11.69 -5.68
CA ARG A 350 14.74 12.01 -4.25
C ARG A 350 15.09 10.80 -3.38
N GLN A 351 14.61 9.60 -3.71
CA GLN A 351 14.99 8.36 -3.01
C GLN A 351 16.50 8.14 -3.07
N ILE A 352 17.10 8.31 -4.24
CA ILE A 352 18.57 8.22 -4.42
C ILE A 352 19.30 9.23 -3.53
N ALA A 353 18.83 10.48 -3.45
CA ALA A 353 19.43 11.50 -2.57
C ALA A 353 19.36 11.07 -1.09
N ILE A 354 18.21 10.55 -0.62
CA ILE A 354 18.04 10.03 0.74
C ILE A 354 18.99 8.85 0.99
N MET A 355 19.08 7.90 0.06
CA MET A 355 19.94 6.73 0.20
C MET A 355 21.44 7.11 0.19
N LYS A 356 21.81 8.15 -0.53
CA LYS A 356 23.17 8.70 -0.50
C LYS A 356 23.54 9.27 0.89
N GLU A 357 22.57 9.81 1.61
CA GLU A 357 22.77 10.27 3.00
C GLU A 357 22.94 9.09 3.97
N LEU A 358 22.29 7.95 3.73
CA LEU A 358 22.45 6.74 4.53
C LEU A 358 23.83 6.08 4.36
N LEU A 359 24.56 6.41 3.30
CA LEU A 359 25.90 5.86 3.00
C LEU A 359 27.03 6.74 3.55
N ARG A 360 26.74 7.87 4.19
CA ARG A 360 27.71 8.77 4.82
C ARG A 360 27.97 8.40 6.26
#